data_e2b8f4e4c0d73d9aa8b629c108454447
#
_entry.id   e2b8f4e4c0d73d9aa8b629c108454447
#
_cell.length_a   1.000
_cell.length_b   1.000
_cell.length_c   1.000
_cell.angle_alpha   90.00
_cell.angle_beta   90.00
_cell.angle_gamma   90.00
#
_symmetry.space_group_name_H-M   'P 1'
#
loop_
_entity.id
_entity.type
_entity.pdbx_description
1 polymer ?
#
loop_
_entity_poly.entity_id
_entity_poly.type
_entity_poly.pdbx_seq_one_letter_code
_entity_poly.pdbx_strand_id
1 'polypeptide(L)'
;MSDTITLPEVEERTDERTKRQPPYHVILLNDDDHTYQYVIAMLQKLFGHPPETGFKMAQEVDKTGRVIVDTTSMERAELKRDQIHAFGPDPRLPRCVGSMSAIVEPAG
;
A
#
# COMPACT_ATOMS: atom_id res chain seq x y z
N MET A 1 -21.94 -34.68 -11.32
CA MET A 1 -21.56 -35.22 -10.09
C MET A 1 -20.14 -35.07 -9.78
N SER A 2 -19.27 -35.59 -10.51
CA SER A 2 -17.87 -35.52 -10.22
C SER A 2 -17.35 -34.10 -10.28
N ASP A 3 -18.03 -33.22 -10.95
CA ASP A 3 -17.59 -31.83 -11.04
C ASP A 3 -17.55 -31.17 -9.68
N THR A 4 -18.54 -31.46 -8.88
CA THR A 4 -18.62 -30.86 -7.57
C THR A 4 -17.45 -31.27 -6.70
N ILE A 5 -16.93 -32.45 -6.90
CA ILE A 5 -15.82 -32.94 -6.11
C ILE A 5 -14.53 -32.26 -6.52
N THR A 6 -14.38 -32.01 -7.82
CA THR A 6 -13.16 -31.42 -8.33
C THR A 6 -12.97 -29.98 -7.87
N LEU A 7 -14.06 -29.20 -7.85
CA LEU A 7 -13.96 -27.80 -7.48
C LEU A 7 -13.42 -27.58 -6.08
N PRO A 8 -13.91 -28.29 -5.05
CA PRO A 8 -13.35 -28.09 -3.72
C PRO A 8 -11.86 -28.38 -3.65
N GLU A 9 -11.42 -29.38 -4.37
CA GLU A 9 -10.00 -29.71 -4.36
C GLU A 9 -9.16 -28.59 -4.94
N VAL A 10 -9.65 -27.99 -6.03
CA VAL A 10 -8.94 -26.89 -6.64
C VAL A 10 -8.85 -25.71 -5.70
N GLU A 11 -9.94 -25.42 -5.00
CA GLU A 11 -9.96 -24.33 -4.05
C GLU A 11 -8.96 -24.55 -2.92
N GLU A 12 -8.87 -25.76 -2.43
CA GLU A 12 -7.93 -26.06 -1.37
C GLU A 12 -6.50 -25.86 -1.81
N ARG A 13 -6.18 -26.29 -3.01
CA ARG A 13 -4.82 -26.10 -3.53
C ARG A 13 -4.48 -24.63 -3.71
N THR A 14 -5.45 -23.84 -4.12
CA THR A 14 -5.25 -22.41 -4.27
C THR A 14 -4.97 -21.76 -2.93
N ASP A 15 -5.72 -22.14 -1.91
CA ASP A 15 -5.51 -21.64 -0.57
C ASP A 15 -4.12 -21.98 -0.05
N GLU A 16 -3.69 -23.21 -0.29
CA GLU A 16 -2.37 -23.61 0.15
C GLU A 16 -1.27 -22.79 -0.48
N ARG A 17 -1.39 -22.52 -1.78
CA ARG A 17 -0.40 -21.70 -2.45
C ARG A 17 -0.37 -20.29 -1.90
N THR A 18 -1.54 -19.74 -1.62
CA THR A 18 -1.63 -18.41 -1.04
C THR A 18 -0.95 -18.37 0.32
N LYS A 19 -1.17 -19.40 1.12
CA LYS A 19 -0.57 -19.45 2.45
C LYS A 19 0.94 -19.56 2.40
N ARG A 20 1.48 -20.21 1.37
CA ARG A 20 2.92 -20.38 1.27
C ARG A 20 3.65 -19.13 0.80
N GLN A 21 2.92 -18.19 0.22
CA GLN A 21 3.52 -16.95 -0.22
C GLN A 21 3.43 -15.93 0.91
N PRO A 22 4.56 -15.38 1.35
CA PRO A 22 4.52 -14.41 2.43
C PRO A 22 3.84 -13.12 1.96
N PRO A 23 3.22 -12.39 2.86
CA PRO A 23 2.68 -11.08 2.52
C PRO A 23 3.82 -10.08 2.35
N TYR A 24 3.49 -8.94 1.75
CA TYR A 24 4.44 -7.87 1.51
C TYR A 24 3.89 -6.57 2.06
N HIS A 25 4.77 -5.78 2.62
CA HIS A 25 4.44 -4.43 3.09
C HIS A 25 4.61 -3.43 1.97
N VAL A 26 3.67 -2.50 1.87
CA VAL A 26 3.85 -1.28 1.09
C VAL A 26 4.30 -0.22 2.08
N ILE A 27 5.46 0.36 1.85
CA ILE A 27 6.08 1.29 2.79
C ILE A 27 6.23 2.64 2.13
N LEU A 28 5.59 3.65 2.73
CA LEU A 28 5.70 5.03 2.27
C LEU A 28 6.96 5.63 2.88
N LEU A 29 7.71 6.37 2.06
CA LEU A 29 8.95 6.99 2.48
C LEU A 29 8.77 8.49 2.60
N ASN A 30 9.41 9.08 3.62
CA ASN A 30 9.29 10.51 3.85
C ASN A 30 10.09 11.31 2.83
N ASP A 31 9.54 12.46 2.49
CA ASP A 31 10.29 13.53 1.86
C ASP A 31 9.74 14.84 2.44
N ASP A 32 10.32 15.95 2.07
CA ASP A 32 9.89 17.23 2.65
C ASP A 32 9.03 18.03 1.68
N ASP A 33 8.51 17.38 0.65
CA ASP A 33 7.81 18.07 -0.42
C ASP A 33 6.32 17.80 -0.45
N HIS A 34 5.76 17.20 0.60
CA HIS A 34 4.33 16.84 0.64
C HIS A 34 3.75 17.19 2.00
N THR A 35 2.50 17.66 2.00
CA THR A 35 1.81 18.02 3.23
C THR A 35 1.10 16.82 3.85
N TYR A 36 0.69 16.95 5.09
CA TYR A 36 -0.14 15.94 5.74
C TYR A 36 -1.45 15.76 4.98
N GLN A 37 -2.05 16.85 4.48
CA GLN A 37 -3.28 16.77 3.69
C GLN A 37 -3.10 15.90 2.46
N TYR A 38 -1.95 16.02 1.80
CA TYR A 38 -1.65 15.18 0.65
C TYR A 38 -1.62 13.70 1.04
N VAL A 39 -0.90 13.38 2.12
CA VAL A 39 -0.76 11.99 2.56
C VAL A 39 -2.11 11.40 2.94
N ILE A 40 -2.91 12.17 3.69
CA ILE A 40 -4.23 11.72 4.13
C ILE A 40 -5.12 11.43 2.91
N ALA A 41 -5.15 12.34 1.94
CA ALA A 41 -5.98 12.18 0.75
C ALA A 41 -5.52 10.99 -0.09
N MET A 42 -4.21 10.84 -0.25
CA MET A 42 -3.65 9.73 -1.03
C MET A 42 -3.98 8.39 -0.39
N LEU A 43 -3.78 8.27 0.92
CA LEU A 43 -4.04 7.01 1.61
C LEU A 43 -5.52 6.66 1.61
N GLN A 44 -6.39 7.65 1.69
CA GLN A 44 -7.82 7.41 1.59
C GLN A 44 -8.20 6.93 0.20
N LYS A 45 -7.67 7.56 -0.82
CA LYS A 45 -8.02 7.23 -2.19
C LYS A 45 -7.47 5.88 -2.62
N LEU A 46 -6.23 5.58 -2.27
CA LEU A 46 -5.57 4.37 -2.76
C LEU A 46 -5.83 3.15 -1.87
N PHE A 47 -6.02 3.35 -0.57
CA PHE A 47 -6.14 2.25 0.38
C PHE A 47 -7.45 2.26 1.16
N GLY A 48 -8.21 3.33 1.08
CA GLY A 48 -9.45 3.43 1.85
C GLY A 48 -9.24 3.74 3.31
N HIS A 49 -8.06 4.19 3.71
CA HIS A 49 -7.81 4.53 5.11
C HIS A 49 -8.61 5.77 5.51
N PRO A 50 -9.32 5.72 6.66
CA PRO A 50 -10.03 6.90 7.13
C PRO A 50 -9.06 8.01 7.51
N PRO A 51 -9.53 9.26 7.58
CA PRO A 51 -8.63 10.39 7.83
C PRO A 51 -7.80 10.26 9.11
N GLU A 52 -8.37 9.71 10.17
CA GLU A 52 -7.63 9.54 11.42
C GLU A 52 -6.44 8.60 11.26
N THR A 53 -6.66 7.50 10.55
CA THR A 53 -5.58 6.56 10.26
C THR A 53 -4.54 7.20 9.36
N GLY A 54 -5.01 7.92 8.33
CA GLY A 54 -4.11 8.63 7.43
C GLY A 54 -3.26 9.66 8.17
N PHE A 55 -3.85 10.36 9.13
CA PHE A 55 -3.11 11.36 9.92
C PHE A 55 -2.02 10.68 10.75
N LYS A 56 -2.34 9.56 11.40
CA LYS A 56 -1.34 8.83 12.20
C LYS A 56 -0.20 8.34 11.34
N MET A 57 -0.51 7.85 10.15
CA MET A 57 0.52 7.38 9.22
C MET A 57 1.37 8.55 8.73
N ALA A 58 0.75 9.69 8.45
CA ALA A 58 1.49 10.89 8.06
C ALA A 58 2.45 11.33 9.17
N GLN A 59 2.01 11.27 10.42
CA GLN A 59 2.88 11.58 11.54
C GLN A 59 4.03 10.60 11.64
N GLU A 60 3.76 9.32 11.46
CA GLU A 60 4.80 8.31 11.57
C GLU A 60 5.85 8.48 10.48
N VAL A 61 5.45 8.67 9.24
CA VAL A 61 6.41 8.83 8.16
C VAL A 61 7.21 10.11 8.33
N ASP A 62 6.59 11.15 8.87
CA ASP A 62 7.28 12.41 9.12
C ASP A 62 8.33 12.25 10.21
N LYS A 63 8.02 11.51 11.26
CA LYS A 63 8.93 11.36 12.41
C LYS A 63 9.99 10.32 12.19
N THR A 64 9.65 9.20 11.57
CA THR A 64 10.57 8.05 11.50
C THR A 64 11.14 7.82 10.10
N GLY A 65 10.62 8.51 9.10
CA GLY A 65 11.12 8.36 7.74
C GLY A 65 10.42 7.31 6.91
N ARG A 66 9.61 6.45 7.54
CA ARG A 66 8.89 5.42 6.80
C ARG A 66 7.68 4.96 7.61
N VAL A 67 6.66 4.47 6.88
CA VAL A 67 5.48 3.90 7.51
C VAL A 67 4.91 2.81 6.62
N ILE A 68 4.47 1.71 7.25
CA ILE A 68 3.78 0.65 6.53
C ILE A 68 2.33 1.10 6.35
N VAL A 69 1.89 1.24 5.10
CA VAL A 69 0.53 1.70 4.82
C VAL A 69 -0.40 0.56 4.43
N ASP A 70 0.15 -0.59 4.04
CA ASP A 70 -0.67 -1.76 3.72
C ASP A 70 0.23 -3.00 3.76
N THR A 71 -0.40 -4.17 3.96
CA THR A 71 0.28 -5.46 3.91
C THR A 71 -0.62 -6.39 3.13
N THR A 72 -0.11 -6.91 2.02
CA THR A 72 -0.93 -7.66 1.09
C THR A 72 -0.05 -8.57 0.23
N SER A 73 -0.61 -9.19 -0.81
CA SER A 73 0.16 -10.01 -1.73
C SER A 73 1.21 -9.17 -2.46
N MET A 74 2.23 -9.83 -2.99
CA MET A 74 3.28 -9.13 -3.72
C MET A 74 2.71 -8.36 -4.91
N GLU A 75 1.83 -9.00 -5.69
CA GLU A 75 1.24 -8.35 -6.85
C GLU A 75 0.49 -7.08 -6.48
N ARG A 76 -0.33 -7.16 -5.43
CA ARG A 76 -1.10 -6.00 -5.02
C ARG A 76 -0.21 -4.93 -4.41
N ALA A 77 0.81 -5.35 -3.67
CA ALA A 77 1.75 -4.40 -3.08
C ALA A 77 2.47 -3.61 -4.17
N GLU A 78 2.91 -4.29 -5.21
CA GLU A 78 3.58 -3.62 -6.33
C GLU A 78 2.63 -2.67 -7.06
N LEU A 79 1.38 -3.09 -7.24
CA LEU A 79 0.38 -2.21 -7.85
C LEU A 79 0.18 -0.94 -7.03
N LYS A 80 0.07 -1.10 -5.72
CA LYS A 80 -0.13 0.05 -4.84
C LYS A 80 1.09 0.97 -4.82
N ARG A 81 2.29 0.40 -4.81
CA ARG A 81 3.51 1.20 -4.93
C ARG A 81 3.46 2.03 -6.20
N ASP A 82 3.10 1.42 -7.32
CA ASP A 82 3.05 2.12 -8.59
C ASP A 82 1.98 3.21 -8.59
N GLN A 83 0.85 2.97 -7.93
CA GLN A 83 -0.20 3.98 -7.80
C GLN A 83 0.27 5.16 -6.96
N ILE A 84 1.06 4.91 -5.92
CA ILE A 84 1.64 5.98 -5.13
C ILE A 84 2.57 6.83 -6.02
N HIS A 85 3.42 6.17 -6.80
CA HIS A 85 4.36 6.86 -7.68
C HIS A 85 3.66 7.66 -8.78
N ALA A 86 2.43 7.31 -9.11
CA ALA A 86 1.66 7.97 -10.16
C ALA A 86 0.62 8.95 -9.61
N PHE A 87 0.58 9.18 -8.30
CA PHE A 87 -0.48 9.98 -7.70
C PHE A 87 -0.39 11.45 -8.10
N GLY A 88 0.80 11.94 -8.34
CA GLY A 88 1.01 13.31 -8.77
C GLY A 88 1.51 14.22 -7.67
N PRO A 89 1.86 15.46 -8.01
CA PRO A 89 2.42 16.39 -7.03
C PRO A 89 1.38 16.93 -6.07
N ASP A 90 1.86 17.47 -4.96
CA ASP A 90 1.02 18.13 -3.97
C ASP A 90 0.76 19.56 -4.44
N PRO A 91 -0.47 19.89 -4.79
CA PRO A 91 -0.76 21.24 -5.30
C PRO A 91 -0.63 22.34 -4.23
N ARG A 92 -0.51 21.97 -2.97
CA ARG A 92 -0.38 22.96 -1.88
C ARG A 92 1.04 23.48 -1.75
N LEU A 93 2.01 22.81 -2.37
CA LEU A 93 3.42 23.20 -2.29
C LEU A 93 3.94 23.49 -3.69
N PRO A 94 4.24 24.75 -4.00
CA PRO A 94 4.68 25.10 -5.36
C PRO A 94 5.95 24.40 -5.81
N ARG A 95 6.83 24.04 -4.88
CA ARG A 95 8.08 23.35 -5.21
C ARG A 95 7.90 21.85 -5.44
N CYS A 96 6.71 21.31 -5.15
CA CYS A 96 6.47 19.89 -5.31
C CYS A 96 6.27 19.56 -6.77
N VAL A 97 7.12 18.71 -7.31
CA VAL A 97 7.08 18.38 -8.74
C VAL A 97 6.68 16.93 -9.01
N GLY A 98 6.44 16.14 -7.99
CA GLY A 98 6.09 14.72 -8.20
C GLY A 98 5.46 14.07 -6.99
N SER A 99 5.26 12.78 -7.10
CA SER A 99 4.63 11.96 -6.06
C SER A 99 5.62 11.60 -4.97
N MET A 100 5.09 11.13 -3.84
CA MET A 100 5.93 10.52 -2.82
C MET A 100 6.49 9.18 -3.31
N SER A 101 7.49 8.68 -2.63
CA SER A 101 8.11 7.40 -2.95
C SER A 101 7.62 6.31 -2.02
N ALA A 102 7.57 5.09 -2.54
CA ALA A 102 7.17 3.92 -1.77
C ALA A 102 8.00 2.73 -2.20
N ILE A 103 8.18 1.78 -1.28
CA ILE A 103 8.89 0.53 -1.57
C ILE A 103 8.03 -0.63 -1.09
N VAL A 104 8.39 -1.83 -1.53
CA VAL A 104 7.72 -3.07 -1.17
C VAL A 104 8.75 -3.97 -0.51
N GLU A 105 8.41 -4.53 0.66
CA GLU A 105 9.31 -5.43 1.39
C GLU A 105 8.53 -6.66 1.87
N PRO A 106 9.17 -7.84 1.93
CA PRO A 106 8.51 -8.99 2.54
C PRO A 106 8.17 -8.70 4.01
N ALA A 107 6.98 -9.17 4.41
CA ALA A 107 6.50 -8.89 5.76
C ALA A 107 6.98 -9.91 6.79
N GLY A 108 7.44 -11.06 6.37
CA GLY A 108 7.77 -12.08 7.30
C GLY A 108 9.16 -12.63 7.25
#